data_cd10b45d59b913c04aa5e5d0f300413d
#
_entry.id   cd10b45d59b913c04aa5e5d0f300413d
#
_cell.length_a   1.000
_cell.length_b   1.000
_cell.length_c   1.000
_cell.angle_alpha   90.00
_cell.angle_beta   90.00
_cell.angle_gamma   90.00
#
_symmetry.space_group_name_H-M   'P 1'
#
loop_
_entity.id
_entity.type
_entity.pdbx_description
1 polymer ?
#
loop_
_entity_poly.entity_id
_entity_poly.type
_entity_poly.pdbx_seq_one_letter_code
_entity_poly.pdbx_strand_id
1 'polypeptide(L)'
;MCGSVLEREITMQDLLKIISDPERVKLGNIEDKYLSDTLGRLKGTAAALVFPKSTEEVSAVMKFANDRGLPVTPRGAGTNLVGSTVPHGEGIILDFSLMNRVLEIDEDTFTAVVEPGVVLQDFQKLVESRGLFYPPDPGEKTATIGGNISTNAGGMRAVKYGVTRDYVRGLELVLADGRIVTAGTKNVKDASGLSLKHIVIGSEG
;
A
#
# COMPACT_ATOMS: atom_id res chain seq x y z
N MET A 1 14.38 17.98 -22.68
CA MET A 1 13.21 18.70 -23.26
C MET A 1 12.18 18.79 -22.15
N CYS A 2 11.87 20.00 -21.70
CA CYS A 2 10.94 20.26 -20.62
C CYS A 2 9.53 20.10 -21.21
N GLY A 3 8.79 19.04 -20.84
CA GLY A 3 7.38 18.90 -21.20
C GLY A 3 6.61 20.12 -20.72
N SER A 4 5.66 20.58 -21.51
CA SER A 4 4.89 21.80 -21.21
C SER A 4 4.14 21.63 -19.88
N VAL A 5 4.02 22.68 -19.10
CA VAL A 5 3.32 22.71 -17.80
C VAL A 5 1.86 22.22 -17.95
N LEU A 6 1.26 22.37 -19.12
CA LEU A 6 -0.11 21.92 -19.48
C LEU A 6 -0.30 20.39 -19.47
N GLU A 7 0.77 19.60 -19.63
CA GLU A 7 0.67 18.12 -19.63
C GLU A 7 0.64 17.50 -18.24
N ARG A 8 0.90 18.29 -17.19
CA ARG A 8 0.93 17.82 -15.79
C ARG A 8 -0.37 18.08 -15.02
N GLU A 9 -1.29 18.83 -15.59
CA GLU A 9 -2.56 19.13 -14.94
C GLU A 9 -3.46 17.88 -14.93
N ILE A 10 -3.94 17.51 -13.74
CA ILE A 10 -4.86 16.38 -13.53
C ILE A 10 -6.28 16.91 -13.60
N THR A 11 -7.09 16.36 -14.48
CA THR A 11 -8.52 16.67 -14.53
C THR A 11 -9.37 15.55 -13.93
N MET A 12 -10.55 15.90 -13.41
CA MET A 12 -11.51 14.90 -12.93
C MET A 12 -11.89 13.91 -14.04
N GLN A 13 -12.04 14.37 -15.27
CA GLN A 13 -12.37 13.52 -16.41
C GLN A 13 -11.29 12.48 -16.72
N ASP A 14 -10.02 12.81 -16.53
CA ASP A 14 -8.92 11.88 -16.74
C ASP A 14 -8.98 10.74 -15.74
N LEU A 15 -9.17 11.07 -14.46
CA LEU A 15 -9.25 10.06 -13.40
C LEU A 15 -10.54 9.24 -13.48
N LEU A 16 -11.67 9.84 -13.89
CA LEU A 16 -12.94 9.13 -14.05
C LEU A 16 -12.94 8.14 -15.23
N LYS A 17 -12.03 8.26 -16.19
CA LYS A 17 -11.80 7.23 -17.21
C LYS A 17 -11.19 5.96 -16.62
N ILE A 18 -10.47 6.09 -15.49
CA ILE A 18 -9.81 4.99 -14.79
C ILE A 18 -10.68 4.47 -13.66
N ILE A 19 -11.18 5.39 -12.82
CA ILE A 19 -12.05 5.11 -11.67
C ILE A 19 -13.43 5.69 -12.00
N SER A 20 -14.34 4.86 -12.47
CA SER A 20 -15.66 5.30 -12.94
C SER A 20 -16.58 5.91 -11.87
N ASP A 21 -16.28 5.64 -10.60
CA ASP A 21 -17.04 6.12 -9.45
C ASP A 21 -16.47 7.45 -8.93
N PRO A 22 -17.19 8.58 -9.11
CA PRO A 22 -16.69 9.89 -8.71
C PRO A 22 -16.50 10.06 -7.20
N GLU A 23 -17.16 9.27 -6.36
CA GLU A 23 -16.97 9.32 -4.91
C GLU A 23 -15.59 8.80 -4.47
N ARG A 24 -14.93 8.05 -5.36
CA ARG A 24 -13.59 7.50 -5.13
C ARG A 24 -12.45 8.38 -5.66
N VAL A 25 -12.78 9.56 -6.17
CA VAL A 25 -11.81 10.52 -6.72
C VAL A 25 -12.07 11.89 -6.13
N LYS A 26 -11.05 12.50 -5.53
CA LYS A 26 -11.10 13.88 -5.04
C LYS A 26 -10.01 14.70 -5.72
N LEU A 27 -10.36 15.84 -6.30
CA LEU A 27 -9.43 16.83 -6.83
C LEU A 27 -9.42 18.09 -5.96
N GLY A 28 -8.23 18.61 -5.68
CA GLY A 28 -8.08 19.76 -4.78
C GLY A 28 -8.74 19.50 -3.43
N ASN A 29 -8.77 20.48 -2.56
CA ASN A 29 -9.48 20.47 -1.27
C ASN A 29 -9.44 19.12 -0.52
N ILE A 30 -8.23 18.48 -0.52
CA ILE A 30 -7.98 17.21 0.15
C ILE A 30 -7.84 17.46 1.64
N GLU A 31 -8.50 16.64 2.45
CA GLU A 31 -8.49 16.75 3.90
C GLU A 31 -7.06 16.65 4.47
N ASP A 32 -6.74 17.46 5.46
CA ASP A 32 -5.41 17.55 6.10
C ASP A 32 -4.85 16.20 6.56
N LYS A 33 -5.72 15.28 6.99
CA LYS A 33 -5.32 13.92 7.41
C LYS A 33 -4.60 13.12 6.32
N TYR A 34 -4.85 13.42 5.03
CA TYR A 34 -4.17 12.77 3.90
C TYR A 34 -2.88 13.49 3.50
N LEU A 35 -2.72 14.74 3.92
CA LEU A 35 -1.60 15.60 3.56
C LEU A 35 -0.49 15.63 4.62
N SER A 36 -0.74 15.09 5.82
CA SER A 36 0.19 15.15 6.94
C SER A 36 0.57 13.76 7.45
N ASP A 37 1.72 13.70 8.14
CA ASP A 37 2.09 12.55 8.94
C ASP A 37 1.23 12.45 10.21
N THR A 38 1.26 11.28 10.86
CA THR A 38 0.51 11.02 12.11
C THR A 38 0.84 12.01 13.24
N LEU A 39 2.06 12.54 13.25
CA LEU A 39 2.50 13.48 14.30
C LEU A 39 2.17 14.93 13.97
N GLY A 40 1.65 15.22 12.77
CA GLY A 40 1.37 16.57 12.29
C GLY A 40 2.61 17.45 12.13
N ARG A 41 3.79 16.84 12.03
CA ARG A 41 5.08 17.55 11.90
C ARG A 41 5.43 17.87 10.47
N LEU A 42 5.02 16.99 9.55
CA LEU A 42 5.24 17.13 8.12
C LEU A 42 3.88 17.31 7.44
N LYS A 43 3.82 18.26 6.52
CA LYS A 43 2.64 18.52 5.69
C LYS A 43 3.08 18.68 4.24
N GLY A 44 2.38 17.98 3.37
CA GLY A 44 2.59 18.03 1.92
C GLY A 44 1.41 18.60 1.17
N THR A 45 1.48 18.49 -0.14
CA THR A 45 0.41 18.86 -1.08
C THR A 45 0.18 17.74 -2.08
N ALA A 46 -1.04 17.63 -2.58
CA ALA A 46 -1.39 16.72 -3.66
C ALA A 46 -2.50 17.33 -4.53
N ALA A 47 -2.51 17.01 -5.81
CA ALA A 47 -3.57 17.43 -6.73
C ALA A 47 -4.79 16.51 -6.63
N ALA A 48 -4.58 15.22 -6.39
CA ALA A 48 -5.65 14.23 -6.37
C ALA A 48 -5.49 13.22 -5.24
N LEU A 49 -6.64 12.71 -4.76
CA LEU A 49 -6.74 11.56 -3.87
C LEU A 49 -7.67 10.54 -4.54
N VAL A 50 -7.18 9.29 -4.67
CA VAL A 50 -7.87 8.21 -5.37
C VAL A 50 -7.95 6.98 -4.47
N PHE A 51 -9.12 6.34 -4.45
CA PHE A 51 -9.41 5.13 -3.67
C PHE A 51 -9.61 3.93 -4.61
N PRO A 52 -8.56 3.20 -4.97
CA PRO A 52 -8.67 2.01 -5.83
C PRO A 52 -9.36 0.85 -5.09
N LYS A 53 -10.01 -0.04 -5.87
CA LYS A 53 -10.65 -1.27 -5.40
C LYS A 53 -10.02 -2.54 -5.97
N SER A 54 -9.07 -2.39 -6.91
CA SER A 54 -8.39 -3.52 -7.52
C SER A 54 -6.97 -3.18 -7.96
N THR A 55 -6.16 -4.21 -8.19
CA THR A 55 -4.80 -4.09 -8.72
C THR A 55 -4.78 -3.42 -10.09
N GLU A 56 -5.79 -3.69 -10.94
CA GLU A 56 -5.92 -3.10 -12.28
C GLU A 56 -6.15 -1.59 -12.20
N GLU A 57 -6.98 -1.13 -11.27
CA GLU A 57 -7.19 0.30 -11.04
C GLU A 57 -5.90 0.97 -10.55
N VAL A 58 -5.16 0.34 -9.63
CA VAL A 58 -3.84 0.82 -9.18
C VAL A 58 -2.89 0.91 -10.38
N SER A 59 -2.79 -0.15 -11.18
CA SER A 59 -1.95 -0.21 -12.38
C SER A 59 -2.28 0.93 -13.37
N ALA A 60 -3.56 1.16 -13.62
CA ALA A 60 -3.99 2.21 -14.54
C ALA A 60 -3.67 3.62 -14.01
N VAL A 61 -3.83 3.88 -12.71
CA VAL A 61 -3.45 5.15 -12.10
C VAL A 61 -1.93 5.34 -12.11
N MET A 62 -1.15 4.29 -11.81
CA MET A 62 0.32 4.35 -11.86
C MET A 62 0.81 4.65 -13.27
N LYS A 63 0.25 3.99 -14.30
CA LYS A 63 0.58 4.27 -15.69
C LYS A 63 0.24 5.70 -16.08
N PHE A 64 -0.96 6.18 -15.71
CA PHE A 64 -1.38 7.56 -15.95
C PHE A 64 -0.41 8.57 -15.33
N ALA A 65 0.01 8.33 -14.08
CA ALA A 65 0.94 9.19 -13.37
C ALA A 65 2.34 9.15 -14.02
N ASN A 66 2.82 7.96 -14.37
CA ASN A 66 4.13 7.79 -15.03
C ASN A 66 4.19 8.50 -16.38
N ASP A 67 3.16 8.37 -17.21
CA ASP A 67 3.09 9.01 -18.54
C ASP A 67 3.12 10.55 -18.45
N ARG A 68 2.72 11.11 -17.30
CA ARG A 68 2.73 12.56 -17.02
C ARG A 68 3.87 13.03 -16.11
N GLY A 69 4.70 12.13 -15.61
CA GLY A 69 5.76 12.43 -14.63
C GLY A 69 5.23 12.99 -13.31
N LEU A 70 4.06 12.49 -12.88
CA LEU A 70 3.43 12.88 -11.61
C LEU A 70 3.92 11.98 -10.47
N PRO A 71 4.24 12.53 -9.30
CA PRO A 71 4.55 11.72 -8.13
C PRO A 71 3.28 11.00 -7.61
N VAL A 72 3.45 9.78 -7.13
CA VAL A 72 2.38 9.01 -6.47
C VAL A 72 2.82 8.67 -5.06
N THR A 73 1.92 8.89 -4.10
CA THR A 73 2.14 8.55 -2.70
C THR A 73 1.14 7.47 -2.28
N PRO A 74 1.57 6.23 -2.08
CA PRO A 74 0.70 5.17 -1.56
C PRO A 74 0.41 5.43 -0.08
N ARG A 75 -0.84 5.16 0.34
CA ARG A 75 -1.29 5.37 1.71
C ARG A 75 -2.17 4.21 2.18
N GLY A 76 -1.75 3.56 3.26
CA GLY A 76 -2.59 2.67 4.06
C GLY A 76 -3.36 3.49 5.12
N ALA A 77 -3.24 3.13 6.40
CA ALA A 77 -3.85 3.89 7.50
C ALA A 77 -3.15 5.23 7.79
N GLY A 78 -2.02 5.51 7.16
CA GLY A 78 -1.28 6.77 7.37
C GLY A 78 -0.56 6.88 8.71
N THR A 79 -0.32 5.78 9.40
CA THR A 79 0.27 5.72 10.75
C THR A 79 1.80 5.83 10.77
N ASN A 80 2.43 6.00 9.63
CA ASN A 80 3.87 6.13 9.48
C ASN A 80 4.42 7.37 10.22
N LEU A 81 5.59 7.21 10.85
CA LEU A 81 6.24 8.24 11.67
C LEU A 81 7.44 8.93 10.98
N VAL A 82 7.81 8.47 9.78
CA VAL A 82 8.99 8.98 9.02
C VAL A 82 8.59 9.80 7.80
N GLY A 83 7.30 10.10 7.63
CA GLY A 83 6.80 10.99 6.59
C GLY A 83 6.63 10.34 5.21
N SER A 84 6.80 9.03 5.05
CA SER A 84 6.66 8.36 3.74
C SER A 84 5.24 8.41 3.16
N THR A 85 4.22 8.69 3.98
CA THR A 85 2.84 8.89 3.54
C THR A 85 2.48 10.36 3.27
N VAL A 86 3.43 11.28 3.43
CA VAL A 86 3.22 12.70 3.15
C VAL A 86 3.48 12.98 1.68
N PRO A 87 2.46 13.44 0.92
CA PRO A 87 2.60 13.63 -0.52
C PRO A 87 3.50 14.81 -0.87
N HIS A 88 4.11 14.74 -2.05
CA HIS A 88 4.98 15.79 -2.57
C HIS A 88 4.42 16.40 -3.86
N GLY A 89 4.25 17.73 -3.86
CA GLY A 89 3.85 18.51 -5.04
C GLY A 89 2.44 18.16 -5.54
N GLU A 90 2.20 18.42 -6.81
CA GLU A 90 0.93 18.20 -7.51
C GLU A 90 0.73 16.73 -7.94
N GLY A 91 0.96 15.81 -7.01
CA GLY A 91 0.87 14.37 -7.26
C GLY A 91 -0.48 13.75 -6.91
N ILE A 92 -0.50 12.43 -6.94
CA ILE A 92 -1.67 11.60 -6.63
C ILE A 92 -1.42 10.83 -5.33
N ILE A 93 -2.36 10.88 -4.39
CA ILE A 93 -2.41 9.97 -3.25
C ILE A 93 -3.25 8.76 -3.65
N LEU A 94 -2.71 7.55 -3.50
CA LEU A 94 -3.44 6.30 -3.61
C LEU A 94 -3.76 5.77 -2.21
N ASP A 95 -5.02 5.90 -1.79
CA ASP A 95 -5.48 5.39 -0.50
C ASP A 95 -6.08 3.99 -0.64
N PHE A 96 -5.48 3.02 0.02
CA PHE A 96 -5.83 1.60 -0.09
C PHE A 96 -6.94 1.14 0.86
N SER A 97 -7.64 2.05 1.53
CA SER A 97 -8.69 1.69 2.51
C SER A 97 -9.85 0.86 1.93
N LEU A 98 -10.09 0.94 0.61
CA LEU A 98 -11.10 0.15 -0.08
C LEU A 98 -10.60 -1.21 -0.60
N MET A 99 -9.30 -1.49 -0.55
CA MET A 99 -8.70 -2.80 -0.81
C MET A 99 -8.40 -3.48 0.52
N ASN A 100 -9.44 -3.90 1.23
CA ASN A 100 -9.36 -4.34 2.63
C ASN A 100 -9.91 -5.75 2.87
N ARG A 101 -9.98 -6.58 1.84
CA ARG A 101 -10.52 -7.94 1.95
C ARG A 101 -9.42 -8.94 2.31
N VAL A 102 -9.78 -9.90 3.16
CA VAL A 102 -9.05 -11.16 3.30
C VAL A 102 -9.60 -12.11 2.25
N LEU A 103 -8.80 -12.40 1.23
CA LEU A 103 -9.25 -13.16 0.05
C LEU A 103 -9.24 -14.67 0.29
N GLU A 104 -8.27 -15.14 1.08
CA GLU A 104 -8.10 -16.56 1.37
C GLU A 104 -7.43 -16.73 2.73
N ILE A 105 -7.83 -17.76 3.47
CA ILE A 105 -7.10 -18.32 4.62
C ILE A 105 -7.03 -19.81 4.40
N ASP A 106 -5.83 -20.33 4.20
CA ASP A 106 -5.53 -21.75 4.05
C ASP A 106 -4.95 -22.27 5.37
N GLU A 107 -5.75 -23.05 6.08
CA GLU A 107 -5.39 -23.58 7.39
C GLU A 107 -4.41 -24.76 7.30
N ASP A 108 -4.36 -25.46 6.16
CA ASP A 108 -3.45 -26.60 5.95
C ASP A 108 -2.00 -26.11 5.70
N THR A 109 -1.84 -25.01 4.97
CA THR A 109 -0.55 -24.43 4.66
C THR A 109 -0.18 -23.25 5.57
N PHE A 110 -1.06 -22.86 6.48
CA PHE A 110 -0.89 -21.68 7.35
C PHE A 110 -0.58 -20.41 6.56
N THR A 111 -1.32 -20.18 5.48
CA THR A 111 -1.15 -18.98 4.65
C THR A 111 -2.45 -18.21 4.50
N ALA A 112 -2.33 -16.89 4.32
CA ALA A 112 -3.46 -16.05 3.96
C ALA A 112 -3.11 -15.15 2.77
N VAL A 113 -4.10 -14.89 1.92
CA VAL A 113 -4.02 -13.89 0.86
C VAL A 113 -4.88 -12.72 1.28
N VAL A 114 -4.26 -11.55 1.38
CA VAL A 114 -4.92 -10.34 1.88
C VAL A 114 -4.62 -9.14 0.97
N GLU A 115 -5.58 -8.24 0.88
CA GLU A 115 -5.39 -6.95 0.24
C GLU A 115 -4.59 -5.98 1.14
N PRO A 116 -3.92 -4.97 0.56
CA PRO A 116 -2.99 -4.11 1.30
C PRO A 116 -3.65 -3.25 2.39
N GLY A 117 -4.92 -2.91 2.24
CA GLY A 117 -5.70 -2.10 3.19
C GLY A 117 -6.28 -2.88 4.38
N VAL A 118 -6.07 -4.20 4.46
CA VAL A 118 -6.51 -4.99 5.62
C VAL A 118 -5.85 -4.49 6.90
N VAL A 119 -6.65 -4.15 7.91
CA VAL A 119 -6.17 -3.65 9.20
C VAL A 119 -5.57 -4.77 10.03
N LEU A 120 -4.39 -4.56 10.59
CA LEU A 120 -3.62 -5.57 11.32
C LEU A 120 -4.43 -6.23 12.44
N GLN A 121 -5.04 -5.45 13.33
CA GLN A 121 -5.77 -5.99 14.47
C GLN A 121 -6.98 -6.83 14.05
N ASP A 122 -7.63 -6.47 12.95
CA ASP A 122 -8.80 -7.21 12.47
C ASP A 122 -8.37 -8.51 11.81
N PHE A 123 -7.25 -8.50 11.09
CA PHE A 123 -6.63 -9.72 10.58
C PHE A 123 -6.18 -10.65 11.72
N GLN A 124 -5.54 -10.13 12.76
CA GLN A 124 -5.13 -10.93 13.93
C GLN A 124 -6.34 -11.59 14.59
N LYS A 125 -7.40 -10.84 14.89
CA LYS A 125 -8.64 -11.39 15.47
C LYS A 125 -9.27 -12.47 14.57
N LEU A 126 -9.28 -12.25 13.26
CA LEU A 126 -9.85 -13.20 12.30
C LEU A 126 -9.10 -14.53 12.31
N VAL A 127 -7.76 -14.51 12.24
CA VAL A 127 -6.98 -15.76 12.26
C VAL A 127 -6.99 -16.44 13.62
N GLU A 128 -7.00 -15.68 14.71
CA GLU A 128 -7.14 -16.22 16.08
C GLU A 128 -8.46 -16.93 16.29
N SER A 129 -9.57 -16.43 15.72
CA SER A 129 -10.88 -17.09 15.77
C SER A 129 -10.90 -18.46 15.06
N ARG A 130 -9.88 -18.74 14.23
CA ARG A 130 -9.66 -20.01 13.53
C ARG A 130 -8.58 -20.87 14.18
N GLY A 131 -8.11 -20.51 15.37
CA GLY A 131 -7.02 -21.21 16.06
C GLY A 131 -5.63 -20.98 15.48
N LEU A 132 -5.48 -19.99 14.60
CA LEU A 132 -4.22 -19.59 13.99
C LEU A 132 -3.63 -18.37 14.72
N PHE A 133 -2.37 -18.06 14.43
CA PHE A 133 -1.67 -16.94 15.07
C PHE A 133 -0.81 -16.19 14.06
N TYR A 134 -0.99 -14.86 13.95
CA TYR A 134 -0.13 -13.97 13.17
C TYR A 134 0.83 -13.23 14.11
N PRO A 135 2.10 -13.62 14.18
CA PRO A 135 3.04 -13.16 15.21
C PRO A 135 3.47 -11.69 15.15
N PRO A 136 3.65 -11.05 13.98
CA PRO A 136 4.07 -9.64 13.93
C PRO A 136 3.14 -8.75 14.74
N ASP A 137 3.73 -7.95 15.65
CA ASP A 137 2.99 -7.18 16.64
C ASP A 137 3.52 -5.73 16.74
N PRO A 138 3.51 -4.95 15.64
CA PRO A 138 3.84 -3.53 15.70
C PRO A 138 2.92 -2.80 16.68
N GLY A 139 3.44 -1.76 17.32
CA GLY A 139 2.73 -1.01 18.37
C GLY A 139 1.42 -0.37 17.87
N GLU A 140 1.40 0.03 16.59
CA GLU A 140 0.21 0.61 15.96
C GLU A 140 -0.69 -0.49 15.37
N LYS A 141 -1.79 -0.76 16.07
CA LYS A 141 -2.73 -1.83 15.73
C LYS A 141 -3.67 -1.50 14.58
N THR A 142 -3.87 -0.22 14.31
CA THR A 142 -4.70 0.26 13.20
C THR A 142 -3.94 0.35 11.88
N ALA A 143 -2.63 0.07 11.89
CA ALA A 143 -1.82 -0.04 10.67
C ALA A 143 -2.39 -1.10 9.74
N THR A 144 -2.19 -0.94 8.43
CA THR A 144 -2.60 -1.91 7.42
C THR A 144 -1.50 -2.93 7.14
N ILE A 145 -1.88 -4.12 6.66
CA ILE A 145 -0.90 -5.17 6.29
C ILE A 145 0.05 -4.67 5.19
N GLY A 146 -0.46 -3.97 4.17
CA GLY A 146 0.39 -3.37 3.12
C GLY A 146 1.36 -2.34 3.69
N GLY A 147 0.92 -1.48 4.62
CA GLY A 147 1.78 -0.53 5.32
C GLY A 147 2.86 -1.23 6.16
N ASN A 148 2.51 -2.29 6.88
CA ASN A 148 3.46 -3.07 7.67
C ASN A 148 4.51 -3.75 6.78
N ILE A 149 4.14 -4.19 5.58
CA ILE A 149 5.07 -4.75 4.59
C ILE A 149 6.00 -3.65 4.07
N SER A 150 5.45 -2.50 3.68
CA SER A 150 6.22 -1.37 3.15
C SER A 150 7.30 -0.89 4.13
N THR A 151 7.00 -0.84 5.41
CA THR A 151 7.94 -0.41 6.47
C THR A 151 8.73 -1.56 7.09
N ASN A 152 8.44 -2.81 6.73
CA ASN A 152 8.93 -4.00 7.44
C ASN A 152 8.70 -3.90 8.96
N ALA A 153 7.48 -3.59 9.35
CA ALA A 153 7.13 -3.27 10.72
C ALA A 153 7.52 -4.39 11.70
N GLY A 154 8.23 -4.02 12.75
CA GLY A 154 8.56 -4.88 13.88
C GLY A 154 7.54 -4.72 15.02
N GLY A 155 8.01 -4.83 16.26
CA GLY A 155 7.18 -4.62 17.44
C GLY A 155 7.76 -5.30 18.67
N MET A 156 7.02 -5.29 19.76
CA MET A 156 7.49 -5.79 21.06
C MET A 156 7.80 -7.30 21.05
N ARG A 157 7.19 -8.06 20.14
CA ARG A 157 7.42 -9.50 20.00
C ARG A 157 8.52 -9.86 19.02
N ALA A 158 9.14 -8.87 18.36
CA ALA A 158 10.09 -9.11 17.25
C ALA A 158 11.33 -9.88 17.66
N VAL A 159 11.82 -9.73 18.90
CA VAL A 159 12.98 -10.51 19.41
C VAL A 159 12.70 -12.01 19.37
N LYS A 160 11.47 -12.43 19.66
CA LYS A 160 11.08 -13.85 19.65
C LYS A 160 10.63 -14.33 18.27
N TYR A 161 9.84 -13.53 17.58
CA TYR A 161 9.11 -13.98 16.40
C TYR A 161 9.61 -13.39 15.08
N GLY A 162 10.54 -12.43 15.12
CA GLY A 162 10.94 -11.71 13.92
C GLY A 162 10.02 -10.54 13.58
N VAL A 163 10.14 -10.04 12.37
CA VAL A 163 9.42 -8.87 11.85
C VAL A 163 8.48 -9.27 10.71
N THR A 164 7.75 -8.32 10.13
CA THR A 164 6.79 -8.58 9.06
C THR A 164 7.39 -9.37 7.89
N ARG A 165 8.63 -9.05 7.49
CA ARG A 165 9.36 -9.75 6.42
C ARG A 165 9.39 -11.26 6.56
N ASP A 166 9.50 -11.75 7.79
CA ASP A 166 9.67 -13.19 8.08
C ASP A 166 8.37 -13.99 7.80
N TYR A 167 7.25 -13.29 7.66
CA TYR A 167 5.92 -13.88 7.42
C TYR A 167 5.39 -13.65 6.02
N VAL A 168 6.06 -12.84 5.19
CA VAL A 168 5.62 -12.60 3.82
C VAL A 168 6.18 -13.68 2.89
N ARG A 169 5.27 -14.46 2.30
CA ARG A 169 5.60 -15.52 1.32
C ARG A 169 5.73 -14.99 -0.08
N GLY A 170 4.78 -14.19 -0.51
CA GLY A 170 4.73 -13.59 -1.83
C GLY A 170 4.03 -12.24 -1.82
N LEU A 171 4.25 -11.47 -2.87
CA LEU A 171 3.67 -10.16 -3.10
C LEU A 171 3.19 -10.04 -4.54
N GLU A 172 2.04 -9.44 -4.75
CA GLU A 172 1.67 -8.81 -6.00
C GLU A 172 2.00 -7.32 -5.87
N LEU A 173 2.68 -6.79 -6.86
CA LEU A 173 3.23 -5.44 -6.88
C LEU A 173 2.79 -4.72 -8.15
N VAL A 174 2.51 -3.42 -8.03
CA VAL A 174 2.38 -2.53 -9.18
C VAL A 174 3.61 -1.63 -9.22
N LEU A 175 4.37 -1.72 -10.31
CA LEU A 175 5.57 -0.91 -10.51
C LEU A 175 5.21 0.53 -10.90
N ALA A 176 6.19 1.43 -10.85
CA ALA A 176 6.00 2.84 -11.18
C ALA A 176 5.45 3.06 -12.61
N ASP A 177 5.76 2.17 -13.55
CA ASP A 177 5.26 2.20 -14.93
C ASP A 177 3.88 1.52 -15.12
N GLY A 178 3.25 1.08 -14.03
CA GLY A 178 1.96 0.41 -14.01
C GLY A 178 2.00 -1.10 -14.27
N ARG A 179 3.16 -1.72 -14.51
CA ARG A 179 3.23 -3.18 -14.67
C ARG A 179 2.91 -3.88 -13.36
N ILE A 180 2.09 -4.93 -13.46
CA ILE A 180 1.77 -5.83 -12.35
C ILE A 180 2.79 -6.97 -12.37
N VAL A 181 3.46 -7.21 -11.26
CA VAL A 181 4.46 -8.27 -11.12
C VAL A 181 4.24 -9.04 -9.83
N THR A 182 4.60 -10.32 -9.83
CA THR A 182 4.57 -11.18 -8.64
C THR A 182 5.99 -11.45 -8.16
N ALA A 183 6.24 -11.33 -6.86
CA ALA A 183 7.51 -11.66 -6.22
C ALA A 183 7.30 -12.68 -5.10
N GLY A 184 7.91 -13.85 -5.21
CA GLY A 184 7.71 -14.97 -4.31
C GLY A 184 6.49 -15.81 -4.64
N THR A 185 6.18 -16.79 -3.80
CA THR A 185 5.08 -17.76 -3.96
C THR A 185 4.49 -18.10 -2.59
N LYS A 186 3.38 -18.87 -2.54
CA LYS A 186 2.84 -19.39 -1.27
C LYS A 186 3.75 -20.46 -0.61
N ASN A 187 4.73 -21.01 -1.33
CA ASN A 187 5.57 -22.09 -0.81
C ASN A 187 6.50 -21.62 0.32
N VAL A 188 6.69 -22.48 1.31
CA VAL A 188 7.66 -22.25 2.39
C VAL A 188 9.09 -22.27 1.85
N LYS A 189 9.37 -23.28 1.00
CA LYS A 189 10.69 -23.44 0.39
C LYS A 189 10.73 -22.74 -0.96
N ASP A 190 11.56 -21.72 -1.04
CA ASP A 190 11.94 -21.06 -2.29
C ASP A 190 13.48 -20.95 -2.31
N ALA A 191 14.11 -21.76 -3.13
CA ALA A 191 15.57 -21.83 -3.26
C ALA A 191 16.05 -21.31 -4.62
N SER A 192 15.18 -20.68 -5.41
CA SER A 192 15.46 -20.24 -6.77
C SER A 192 15.93 -18.80 -6.81
N GLY A 193 17.22 -18.56 -7.03
CA GLY A 193 17.77 -17.22 -7.28
C GLY A 193 17.64 -16.25 -6.12
N LEU A 194 17.51 -14.95 -6.45
CA LEU A 194 17.36 -13.87 -5.47
C LEU A 194 15.90 -13.69 -5.08
N SER A 195 15.65 -13.53 -3.78
CA SER A 195 14.31 -13.25 -3.26
C SER A 195 13.93 -11.78 -3.46
N LEU A 196 13.34 -11.46 -4.61
CA LEU A 196 12.98 -10.08 -5.00
C LEU A 196 11.99 -9.43 -4.03
N LYS A 197 11.12 -10.21 -3.36
CA LYS A 197 10.23 -9.67 -2.33
C LYS A 197 10.98 -8.94 -1.21
N HIS A 198 12.19 -9.40 -0.87
CA HIS A 198 13.00 -8.78 0.20
C HIS A 198 13.61 -7.43 -0.19
N ILE A 199 13.63 -7.08 -1.48
CA ILE A 199 14.01 -5.74 -1.95
C ILE A 199 12.89 -4.75 -1.68
N VAL A 200 11.64 -5.22 -1.83
CA VAL A 200 10.43 -4.38 -1.68
C VAL A 200 10.01 -4.22 -0.23
N ILE A 201 10.09 -5.31 0.56
CA ILE A 201 9.71 -5.27 1.99
C ILE A 201 10.68 -4.34 2.75
N GLY A 202 10.14 -3.28 3.32
CA GLY A 202 10.92 -2.25 4.02
C GLY A 202 11.45 -1.15 3.10
N SER A 203 10.87 -0.99 1.90
CA SER A 203 11.23 0.09 0.96
C SER A 203 10.41 1.38 1.16
N GLU A 204 9.50 1.40 2.13
CA GLU A 204 8.51 2.45 2.41
C GLU A 204 7.34 2.54 1.40
N GLY A 205 7.32 1.67 0.41
CA GLY A 205 6.22 1.56 -0.55
C GLY A 205 6.52 2.13 -1.93
#